data_8a8c9a6063ef9767bd384eba4ee8fcb4
#
_entry.id   8a8c9a6063ef9767bd384eba4ee8fcb4
#
_cell.length_a   1.000
_cell.length_b   1.000
_cell.length_c   1.000
_cell.angle_alpha   90.00
_cell.angle_beta   90.00
_cell.angle_gamma   90.00
#
_symmetry.space_group_name_H-M   'P 1'
#
loop_
_entity.id
_entity.type
_entity.pdbx_description
1 polymer ?
#
loop_
_entity_poly.entity_id
_entity_poly.type
_entity_poly.pdbx_seq_one_letter_code
_entity_poly.pdbx_strand_id
1 'polypeptide(L)'
;MTAFNTVRFRVKPGRDQEFLEAHKKVVADWPGLQRVNIIKTGDGSYCIVAEWSDMDSLIAARPNMIATLDGFRDTLEDLGGGLGVTDPVSGPVVLTLK
;
A
#
# COMPACT_ATOMS: atom_id res chain seq x y z
N MET A 1 4.21 2.51 -19.70
CA MET A 1 4.52 3.69 -18.88
C MET A 1 4.42 3.34 -17.41
N THR A 2 5.48 3.54 -16.67
CA THR A 2 5.54 3.21 -15.24
C THR A 2 4.47 3.95 -14.45
N ALA A 3 3.89 3.28 -13.48
CA ALA A 3 2.92 3.88 -12.58
C ALA A 3 3.27 3.52 -11.13
N PHE A 4 2.82 4.33 -10.21
CA PHE A 4 2.99 4.09 -8.78
C PHE A 4 1.66 4.17 -8.07
N ASN A 5 1.51 3.37 -7.01
CA ASN A 5 0.51 3.65 -6.01
C ASN A 5 1.19 3.74 -4.65
N THR A 6 0.69 4.64 -3.82
CA THR A 6 1.12 4.78 -2.44
C THR A 6 -0.10 4.71 -1.55
N VAL A 7 0.04 4.05 -0.39
CA VAL A 7 -1.07 3.91 0.55
C VAL A 7 -0.55 4.19 1.95
N ARG A 8 -1.11 5.19 2.61
CA ARG A 8 -0.74 5.54 3.98
C ARG A 8 -1.64 4.82 4.97
N PHE A 9 -1.05 4.41 6.08
CA PHE A 9 -1.74 3.71 7.17
C PHE A 9 -1.29 4.29 8.51
N ARG A 10 -2.20 4.23 9.49
CA ARG A 10 -1.85 4.41 10.90
C ARG A 10 -2.18 3.14 11.62
N VAL A 11 -1.17 2.52 12.24
CA VAL A 11 -1.31 1.26 12.94
C VAL A 11 -1.68 1.53 14.39
N LYS A 12 -2.59 0.72 14.93
CA LYS A 12 -2.99 0.82 16.34
C LYS A 12 -1.78 0.61 17.26
N PRO A 13 -1.72 1.32 18.41
CA PRO A 13 -0.60 1.18 19.33
C PRO A 13 -0.32 -0.29 19.69
N GLY A 14 0.95 -0.67 19.58
CA GLY A 14 1.40 -2.02 19.91
C GLY A 14 1.13 -3.08 18.86
N ARG A 15 0.55 -2.73 17.72
CA ARG A 15 0.22 -3.70 16.67
C ARG A 15 1.11 -3.60 15.45
N ASP A 16 2.20 -2.84 15.52
CA ASP A 16 3.13 -2.63 14.40
C ASP A 16 3.70 -3.96 13.88
N GLN A 17 4.14 -4.83 14.78
CA GLN A 17 4.75 -6.11 14.38
C GLN A 17 3.72 -6.99 13.66
N GLU A 18 2.50 -7.01 14.14
CA GLU A 18 1.41 -7.77 13.53
C GLU A 18 1.11 -7.26 12.12
N PHE A 19 1.10 -5.94 11.94
CA PHE A 19 0.91 -5.29 10.64
C PHE A 19 2.02 -5.71 9.65
N LEU A 20 3.27 -5.65 10.09
CA LEU A 20 4.42 -6.01 9.24
C LEU A 20 4.44 -7.50 8.92
N GLU A 21 4.14 -8.35 9.91
CA GLU A 21 4.11 -9.80 9.70
C GLU A 21 3.01 -10.22 8.71
N ALA A 22 1.87 -9.55 8.75
CA ALA A 22 0.79 -9.82 7.81
C ALA A 22 1.24 -9.55 6.36
N HIS A 23 2.05 -8.51 6.13
CA HIS A 23 2.58 -8.19 4.80
C HIS A 23 3.62 -9.21 4.33
N LYS A 24 4.42 -9.76 5.24
CA LYS A 24 5.42 -10.77 4.89
C LYS A 24 4.80 -12.05 4.32
N LYS A 25 3.54 -12.31 4.64
CA LYS A 25 2.82 -13.49 4.17
C LYS A 25 2.20 -13.31 2.79
N VAL A 26 2.18 -12.08 2.27
CA VAL A 26 1.60 -11.79 0.97
C VAL A 26 2.58 -12.18 -0.11
N VAL A 27 2.14 -13.06 -1.02
CA VAL A 27 2.90 -13.39 -2.22
C VAL A 27 2.44 -12.43 -3.31
N ALA A 28 3.23 -11.40 -3.54
CA ALA A 28 2.85 -10.29 -4.43
C ALA A 28 3.46 -10.48 -5.83
N ASP A 29 3.16 -11.59 -6.49
CA ASP A 29 3.60 -11.86 -7.86
C ASP A 29 2.54 -11.45 -8.89
N TRP A 30 1.87 -10.34 -8.62
CA TRP A 30 0.80 -9.82 -9.48
C TRP A 30 1.38 -9.28 -10.79
N PRO A 31 0.68 -9.50 -11.92
CA PRO A 31 1.17 -9.02 -13.22
C PRO A 31 1.46 -7.53 -13.21
N GLY A 32 2.65 -7.17 -13.71
CA GLY A 32 3.09 -5.78 -13.82
C GLY A 32 3.67 -5.17 -12.55
N LEU A 33 3.58 -5.84 -11.41
CA LEU A 33 4.17 -5.34 -10.17
C LEU A 33 5.69 -5.48 -10.22
N GLN A 34 6.41 -4.36 -10.08
CA GLN A 34 7.87 -4.31 -10.19
C GLN A 34 8.54 -4.32 -8.82
N ARG A 35 8.05 -3.49 -7.89
CA ARG A 35 8.62 -3.34 -6.55
C ARG A 35 7.54 -2.93 -5.58
N VAL A 36 7.68 -3.38 -4.33
CA VAL A 36 6.84 -2.93 -3.22
C VAL A 36 7.72 -2.73 -2.00
N ASN A 37 7.60 -1.57 -1.39
CA ASN A 37 8.29 -1.27 -0.14
C ASN A 37 7.30 -0.69 0.84
N ILE A 38 7.51 -0.97 2.12
CA ILE A 38 6.80 -0.31 3.21
C ILE A 38 7.82 0.57 3.91
N ILE A 39 7.53 1.86 3.99
CA ILE A 39 8.38 2.80 4.72
C ILE A 39 7.67 3.25 5.99
N LYS A 40 8.43 3.53 7.03
CA LYS A 40 7.92 4.07 8.29
C LYS A 40 8.06 5.59 8.24
N THR A 41 6.96 6.30 8.31
CA THR A 41 6.94 7.76 8.19
C THR A 41 6.87 8.47 9.53
N GLY A 42 6.62 7.74 10.60
CA GLY A 42 6.53 8.24 11.97
C GLY A 42 6.10 7.11 12.89
N ASP A 43 5.94 7.40 14.19
CA ASP A 43 5.50 6.39 15.15
C ASP A 43 4.11 5.89 14.79
N GLY A 44 4.00 4.60 14.50
CA GLY A 44 2.74 3.99 14.09
C GLY A 44 2.27 4.37 12.69
N SER A 45 3.05 5.17 11.96
CA SER A 45 2.68 5.64 10.62
C SER A 45 3.52 4.96 9.56
N TYR A 46 2.86 4.41 8.54
CA TYR A 46 3.52 3.65 7.47
C TYR A 46 2.95 4.03 6.11
N CYS A 47 3.76 3.81 5.09
CA CYS A 47 3.33 4.02 3.71
C CYS A 47 3.86 2.89 2.85
N ILE A 48 2.97 2.27 2.06
CA ILE A 48 3.36 1.34 1.01
C ILE A 48 3.64 2.16 -0.24
N VAL A 49 4.77 1.86 -0.90
CA VAL A 49 5.13 2.46 -2.17
C VAL A 49 5.31 1.32 -3.17
N ALA A 50 4.45 1.23 -4.16
CA ALA A 50 4.47 0.16 -5.16
C ALA A 50 4.67 0.72 -6.56
N GLU A 51 5.60 0.10 -7.29
CA GLU A 51 5.92 0.46 -8.67
C GLU A 51 5.35 -0.59 -9.61
N TRP A 52 4.68 -0.14 -10.68
CA TRP A 52 4.01 -0.99 -11.66
C TRP A 52 4.51 -0.68 -13.06
N SER A 53 4.48 -1.67 -13.95
CA SER A 53 4.89 -1.48 -15.34
C SER A 53 3.99 -0.49 -16.08
N ASP A 54 2.71 -0.42 -15.72
CA ASP A 54 1.73 0.49 -16.31
C ASP A 54 0.51 0.66 -15.40
N MET A 55 -0.34 1.62 -15.73
CA MET A 55 -1.57 1.89 -14.97
C MET A 55 -2.59 0.78 -15.10
N ASP A 56 -2.68 0.13 -16.24
CA ASP A 56 -3.65 -0.94 -16.47
C ASP A 56 -3.40 -2.11 -15.51
N SER A 57 -2.13 -2.48 -15.30
CA SER A 57 -1.74 -3.52 -14.35
C SER A 57 -2.10 -3.13 -12.92
N LEU A 58 -1.86 -1.86 -12.55
CA LEU A 58 -2.20 -1.34 -11.23
C LEU A 58 -3.72 -1.42 -10.99
N ILE A 59 -4.51 -0.97 -11.96
CA ILE A 59 -5.96 -0.97 -11.87
C ILE A 59 -6.49 -2.41 -11.77
N ALA A 60 -5.94 -3.32 -12.57
CA ALA A 60 -6.35 -4.72 -12.56
C ALA A 60 -6.05 -5.41 -11.22
N ALA A 61 -5.03 -4.94 -10.49
CA ALA A 61 -4.65 -5.53 -9.20
C ALA A 61 -5.48 -5.00 -8.01
N ARG A 62 -6.27 -3.94 -8.19
CA ARG A 62 -7.05 -3.34 -7.09
C ARG A 62 -7.89 -4.33 -6.29
N PRO A 63 -8.62 -5.27 -6.91
CA PRO A 63 -9.36 -6.27 -6.13
C PRO A 63 -8.45 -7.10 -5.23
N ASN A 64 -7.26 -7.46 -5.71
CA ASN A 64 -6.27 -8.21 -4.93
C ASN A 64 -5.72 -7.37 -3.78
N MET A 65 -5.51 -6.07 -4.00
CA MET A 65 -5.06 -5.14 -2.96
C MET A 65 -6.09 -5.04 -1.84
N ILE A 66 -7.37 -4.95 -2.18
CA ILE A 66 -8.46 -4.87 -1.21
C ILE A 66 -8.54 -6.17 -0.40
N ALA A 67 -8.43 -7.32 -1.05
CA ALA A 67 -8.44 -8.61 -0.38
C ALA A 67 -7.25 -8.73 0.60
N THR A 68 -6.08 -8.22 0.20
CA THR A 68 -4.89 -8.19 1.06
C THR A 68 -5.12 -7.30 2.28
N LEU A 69 -5.70 -6.12 2.08
CA LEU A 69 -6.03 -5.18 3.15
C LEU A 69 -6.93 -5.83 4.20
N ASP A 70 -7.91 -6.62 3.77
CA ASP A 70 -8.84 -7.29 4.68
C ASP A 70 -8.11 -8.19 5.68
N GLY A 71 -6.94 -8.72 5.31
CA GLY A 71 -6.13 -9.59 6.17
C GLY A 71 -5.47 -8.86 7.35
N PHE A 72 -5.34 -7.53 7.30
CA PHE A 72 -4.71 -6.76 8.37
C PHE A 72 -5.48 -5.49 8.76
N ARG A 73 -6.70 -5.34 8.25
CA ARG A 73 -7.53 -4.15 8.50
C ARG A 73 -7.73 -3.85 9.98
N ASP A 74 -7.84 -4.87 10.81
CA ASP A 74 -8.07 -4.72 12.25
C ASP A 74 -6.85 -4.20 13.02
N THR A 75 -5.66 -4.15 12.39
CA THR A 75 -4.47 -3.53 12.98
C THR A 75 -4.43 -2.02 12.77
N LEU A 76 -5.34 -1.47 11.97
CA LEU A 76 -5.30 -0.09 11.49
C LEU A 76 -6.27 0.82 12.25
N GLU A 77 -5.86 2.08 12.41
CA GLU A 77 -6.72 3.14 12.95
C GLU A 77 -7.37 3.91 11.81
N ASP A 78 -8.53 4.48 12.09
CA ASP A 78 -9.17 5.43 11.18
C ASP A 78 -8.31 6.69 11.06
N LEU A 79 -8.06 7.11 9.82
CA LEU A 79 -7.24 8.28 9.52
C LEU A 79 -7.98 9.61 9.67
N GLY A 80 -9.30 9.55 9.82
CA GLY A 80 -10.14 10.76 9.91
C GLY A 80 -10.45 11.35 8.54
N GLY A 81 -11.21 12.44 8.55
CA GLY A 81 -11.54 13.17 7.32
C GLY A 81 -12.30 12.36 6.26
N GLY A 82 -12.96 11.27 6.66
CA GLY A 82 -13.69 10.42 5.72
C GLY A 82 -12.83 9.41 4.97
N LEU A 83 -11.53 9.32 5.26
CA LEU A 83 -10.61 8.42 4.57
C LEU A 83 -10.77 6.94 4.96
N GLY A 84 -11.29 6.66 6.16
CA GLY A 84 -11.31 5.30 6.71
C GLY A 84 -9.92 4.91 7.18
N VAL A 85 -9.50 3.66 6.93
CA VAL A 85 -8.22 3.13 7.43
C VAL A 85 -7.08 3.23 6.41
N THR A 86 -7.32 3.73 5.21
CA THR A 86 -6.31 3.89 4.16
C THR A 86 -6.41 5.24 3.48
N ASP A 87 -5.27 5.73 3.03
CA ASP A 87 -5.20 6.96 2.22
C ASP A 87 -4.39 6.63 0.96
N PRO A 88 -5.05 6.07 -0.08
CA PRO A 88 -4.36 5.67 -1.31
C PRO A 88 -4.32 6.81 -2.32
N VAL A 89 -3.20 6.90 -3.03
CA VAL A 89 -3.07 7.73 -4.23
C VAL A 89 -2.33 6.92 -5.28
N SER A 90 -2.64 7.15 -6.56
CA SER A 90 -1.98 6.44 -7.66
C SER A 90 -1.97 7.29 -8.92
N GLY A 91 -0.99 7.05 -9.77
CA GLY A 91 -0.91 7.72 -11.06
C GLY A 91 0.27 7.23 -11.88
N PRO A 92 0.27 7.54 -13.19
CA PRO A 92 1.40 7.22 -14.05
C PRO A 92 2.54 8.22 -13.80
N VAL A 93 3.77 7.78 -14.06
CA VAL A 93 4.93 8.66 -14.04
C VAL A 93 4.83 9.60 -15.24
N VAL A 94 4.88 10.90 -14.97
CA VAL A 94 4.81 11.94 -16.03
C VAL A 94 6.14 12.63 -16.24
N LEU A 95 7.09 12.49 -15.31
CA LEU A 95 8.42 13.08 -15.41
C LEU A 95 9.39 12.30 -14.54
N THR A 96 10.52 11.91 -15.09
CA THR A 96 11.60 11.26 -14.36
C THR A 96 12.76 12.24 -14.28
N LEU A 97 13.17 12.58 -13.05
CA LEU A 97 14.25 13.55 -12.81
C LEU A 97 15.61 12.87 -12.68
N LYS A 98 15.63 11.57 -12.42
CA LYS A 98 16.87 10.84 -12.25
C LYS A 98 16.71 9.38 -12.62
#